data_df75ee52d6254cc3b2abe2a1f82a23b7
#
_entry.id   df75ee52d6254cc3b2abe2a1f82a23b7
#
_cell.length_a   1.000
_cell.length_b   1.000
_cell.length_c   1.000
_cell.angle_alpha   90.00
_cell.angle_beta   90.00
_cell.angle_gamma   90.00
#
_symmetry.space_group_name_H-M   'P 1'
#
loop_
_entity.id
_entity.type
_entity.pdbx_description
1 polymer ?
#
loop_
_entity_poly.entity_id
_entity_poly.type
_entity_poly.pdbx_seq_one_letter_code
_entity_poly.pdbx_strand_id
1 'polypeptide(L)' 'HQQRSQEIIHRLLNEGDTNAYTIEKKGVRKMIYQTPWYNDGVIGGLIEFSIVLPETMPHYVRE' A
#
# COMPACT_ATOMS: atom_id res chain seq x y z
N HIS A 1 -0.07 3.93 -14.73
CA HIS A 1 0.06 2.79 -15.61
C HIS A 1 1.22 1.92 -15.23
N GLN A 2 1.62 1.03 -16.13
CA GLN A 2 2.65 0.05 -15.83
C GLN A 2 3.98 0.68 -15.46
N GLN A 3 4.38 1.70 -16.19
CA GLN A 3 5.64 2.37 -15.92
C GLN A 3 5.65 2.98 -14.52
N ARG A 4 4.55 3.64 -14.15
CA ARG A 4 4.44 4.23 -12.83
C ARG A 4 4.42 3.16 -11.74
N SER A 5 3.73 2.04 -12.01
CA SER A 5 3.70 0.93 -11.06
C SER A 5 5.08 0.33 -10.86
N GLN A 6 5.85 0.20 -11.94
CA GLN A 6 7.20 -0.33 -11.86
C GLN A 6 8.11 0.61 -11.08
N GLU A 7 7.95 1.92 -11.28
CA GLU A 7 8.72 2.90 -10.52
C GLU A 7 8.43 2.82 -9.03
N ILE A 8 7.15 2.67 -8.68
CA ILE A 8 6.74 2.56 -7.28
C ILE A 8 7.34 1.30 -6.66
N ILE A 9 7.21 0.17 -7.35
CA ILE A 9 7.75 -1.10 -6.86
C ILE A 9 9.27 -1.01 -6.70
N HIS A 10 9.94 -0.42 -7.69
CA HIS A 10 11.38 -0.25 -7.62
C HIS A 10 11.79 0.56 -6.39
N ARG A 11 11.07 1.66 -6.13
CA ARG A 11 11.35 2.50 -4.98
C ARG A 11 11.11 1.77 -3.66
N LEU A 12 9.99 1.02 -3.59
CA LEU A 12 9.67 0.26 -2.39
C LEU A 12 10.76 -0.77 -2.09
N LEU A 13 11.22 -1.47 -3.11
CA LEU A 13 12.21 -2.53 -2.92
C LEU A 13 13.60 -2.00 -2.66
N ASN A 14 13.94 -0.83 -3.19
CA ASN A 14 15.31 -0.32 -3.10
C ASN A 14 15.48 0.76 -2.03
N GLU A 15 14.43 1.51 -1.73
CA GLU A 15 14.51 2.62 -0.79
C GLU A 15 13.77 2.35 0.51
N GLY A 16 12.99 1.27 0.58
CA GLY A 16 12.29 0.92 1.79
C GLY A 16 11.06 1.77 2.08
N ASP A 17 10.58 2.50 1.09
CA ASP A 17 9.37 3.31 1.26
C ASP A 17 8.12 2.45 1.35
N THR A 18 7.06 3.02 1.90
CA THR A 18 5.73 2.43 1.82
C THR A 18 4.90 3.19 0.81
N ASN A 19 3.85 2.54 0.34
CA ASN A 19 2.93 3.15 -0.61
C ASN A 19 1.51 2.77 -0.23
N ALA A 20 0.62 3.76 -0.19
CA ALA A 20 -0.76 3.51 0.19
C ALA A 20 -1.67 4.35 -0.69
N TYR A 21 -2.76 3.75 -1.13
CA TYR A 21 -3.74 4.44 -1.95
C TYR A 21 -5.07 3.71 -1.88
N THR A 22 -6.12 4.35 -2.37
CA THR A 22 -7.43 3.71 -2.46
C THR A 22 -7.81 3.53 -3.91
N ILE A 23 -8.58 2.48 -4.15
CA ILE A 23 -9.19 2.26 -5.46
C ILE A 23 -10.68 2.06 -5.25
N GLU A 24 -11.45 2.26 -6.30
CA GLU A 24 -12.88 2.00 -6.27
C GLU A 24 -13.24 1.27 -7.55
N LYS A 25 -13.96 0.16 -7.39
CA LYS A 25 -14.39 -0.64 -8.52
C LYS A 25 -15.77 -1.19 -8.22
N LYS A 26 -16.71 -0.90 -9.10
CA LYS A 26 -18.10 -1.36 -8.97
C LYS A 26 -18.70 -0.97 -7.63
N GLY A 27 -18.41 0.23 -7.16
CA GLY A 27 -18.95 0.75 -5.91
C GLY A 27 -18.25 0.24 -4.66
N VAL A 28 -17.24 -0.61 -4.80
CA VAL A 28 -16.48 -1.12 -3.67
C VAL A 28 -15.16 -0.38 -3.60
N ARG A 29 -14.90 0.21 -2.42
CA ARG A 29 -13.66 0.94 -2.17
C ARG A 29 -12.71 0.07 -1.38
N LYS A 30 -11.44 0.05 -1.80
CA LYS A 30 -10.41 -0.70 -1.12
C LYS A 30 -9.20 0.19 -0.86
N MET A 31 -8.53 -0.07 0.24
CA MET A 31 -7.23 0.53 0.50
C MET A 31 -6.15 -0.50 0.17
N ILE A 32 -5.18 -0.05 -0.59
CA ILE A 32 -4.02 -0.88 -0.93
C ILE A 32 -2.84 -0.32 -0.17
N TYR A 33 -2.13 -1.17 0.54
CA TYR A 33 -0.98 -0.78 1.31
C TYR A 33 0.18 -1.69 0.94
N GLN A 34 1.26 -1.12 0.46
CA GLN A 34 2.44 -1.85 0.02
C GLN A 34 3.62 -1.44 0.87
N THR A 35 4.35 -2.43 1.39
CA THR A 35 5.49 -2.16 2.24
C THR A 35 6.53 -3.28 2.05
N PRO A 36 7.82 -2.94 2.10
CA PRO A 36 8.84 -3.99 2.04
C PRO A 36 8.91 -4.74 3.36
N TRP A 37 9.37 -5.99 3.30
CA TRP A 37 9.73 -6.71 4.50
C TRP A 37 11.24 -6.92 4.53
N TYR A 38 11.78 -7.07 5.74
CA TYR A 38 13.22 -7.10 5.94
C TYR A 38 13.66 -8.44 6.50
N ASN A 39 14.85 -8.84 6.10
CA ASN A 39 15.53 -10.01 6.64
C ASN A 39 16.94 -9.57 6.98
N ASP A 40 17.25 -9.54 8.29
CA ASP A 40 18.55 -9.09 8.78
C ASP A 40 18.92 -7.69 8.25
N GLY A 41 17.94 -6.77 8.23
CA GLY A 41 18.15 -5.41 7.80
C GLY A 41 18.21 -5.20 6.30
N VAL A 42 17.99 -6.26 5.53
CA VAL A 42 17.99 -6.19 4.07
C VAL A 42 16.58 -6.46 3.56
N ILE A 43 16.16 -5.69 2.57
CA ILE A 43 14.83 -5.89 1.99
C ILE A 43 14.79 -7.24 1.27
N GLY A 44 13.87 -8.11 1.71
CA GLY A 44 13.72 -9.43 1.13
C GLY A 44 12.60 -9.50 0.11
N GLY A 45 11.65 -8.58 0.16
CA GLY A 45 10.54 -8.58 -0.77
C GLY A 45 9.51 -7.54 -0.40
N LEU A 46 8.33 -7.68 -0.96
CA LEU A 46 7.25 -6.72 -0.82
C LEU A 46 6.00 -7.43 -0.32
N ILE A 47 5.30 -6.77 0.60
CA ILE A 47 4.00 -7.22 1.09
C ILE A 47 2.95 -6.24 0.60
N GLU A 48 1.84 -6.76 0.11
CA GLU A 48 0.70 -5.93 -0.26
C GLU A 48 -0.52 -6.37 0.52
N PHE A 49 -1.18 -5.40 1.15
CA PHE A 49 -2.46 -5.61 1.82
C PHE A 49 -3.55 -4.97 0.98
N SER A 50 -4.67 -5.67 0.84
CA SER A 50 -5.85 -5.15 0.17
C SER A 50 -7.01 -5.23 1.15
N ILE A 51 -7.51 -4.09 1.57
CA ILE A 51 -8.51 -4.00 2.63
C ILE A 51 -9.76 -3.33 2.06
N VAL A 52 -10.90 -4.03 2.15
CA VAL A 52 -12.17 -3.45 1.75
C VAL A 52 -12.59 -2.42 2.79
N LEU A 53 -12.88 -1.21 2.35
CA LEU A 53 -13.31 -0.14 3.23
C LEU A 53 -14.82 -0.10 3.28
N PRO A 54 -15.40 0.21 4.46
CA PRO A 54 -16.85 0.38 4.55
C PRO A 54 -17.28 1.61 3.79
N GLU A 55 -18.57 1.65 3.41
CA GLU A 55 -19.14 2.78 2.71
C GLU A 55 -18.97 4.06 3.51
N THR A 56 -19.21 3.97 4.81
CA THR A 56 -19.02 5.08 5.73
C THR A 56 -17.96 4.67 6.74
N MET A 57 -16.89 5.44 6.79
CA MET A 57 -15.76 5.09 7.64
C MET A 57 -15.62 6.13 8.75
N PRO A 58 -15.91 5.74 10.02
CA PRO A 58 -15.74 6.68 11.12
C PRO A 58 -14.31 7.18 11.24
N HIS A 59 -14.18 8.41 11.67
CA HIS A 59 -12.88 9.03 11.86
C HIS A 59 -12.83 9.66 13.23
N TYR A 60 -11.83 9.32 14.01
CA TYR A 60 -11.67 9.83 15.36
C TYR A 60 -10.31 10.49 15.50
N VAL A 61 -10.29 11.62 16.16
CA VAL A 61 -9.03 12.27 16.52
C VAL A 61 -8.75 11.96 17.98
N ARG A 62 -7.60 11.40 18.23
CA ARG A 62 -7.15 11.05 19.59
C ARG A 62 -5.96 11.92 19.97
N GLU A 63 -5.99 12.43 21.20
CA GLU A 63 -4.91 13.27 21.68
C GLU A 63 -4.33 12.76 22.96
#